data_e839b2c0c07a6e112b95f6ccabaef46e
#
_entry.id   e839b2c0c07a6e112b95f6ccabaef46e
#
_cell.length_a   1.000
_cell.length_b   1.000
_cell.length_c   1.000
_cell.angle_alpha   90.00
_cell.angle_beta   90.00
_cell.angle_gamma   90.00
#
_symmetry.space_group_name_H-M   'P 1'
#
loop_
_entity.id
_entity.type
_entity.pdbx_description
1 polymer ?
#
loop_
_entity_poly.entity_id
_entity_poly.type
_entity_poly.pdbx_seq_one_letter_code
_entity_poly.pdbx_strand_id
1 'polypeptide(L)'
;MTQECILAGRITRLATFRVPEFGTRASFHLECPGRPPAICAVGGDIAREFITHYCDGDFVVVRGFHEPRPSTAAATTPWRGRFRVRDIRPAEDVLLAA
;
A
#
# COMPACT_ATOMS: atom_id res chain seq x y z
N MET A 1 -19.73 -2.14 -4.03
CA MET A 1 -19.14 -1.06 -3.23
C MET A 1 -17.89 -1.57 -2.53
N THR A 2 -16.77 -0.85 -2.65
CA THR A 2 -15.51 -1.28 -2.08
C THR A 2 -15.43 -0.86 -0.62
N GLN A 3 -15.24 -1.81 0.28
CA GLN A 3 -15.16 -1.52 1.70
C GLN A 3 -13.74 -1.13 2.09
N GLU A 4 -13.62 -0.08 2.90
CA GLU A 4 -12.34 0.33 3.44
C GLU A 4 -11.83 -0.68 4.46
N CYS A 5 -10.54 -1.01 4.36
CA CYS A 5 -9.88 -1.96 5.24
C CYS A 5 -8.66 -1.33 5.89
N ILE A 6 -8.23 -1.91 7.00
CA ILE A 6 -7.02 -1.51 7.71
C ILE A 6 -6.07 -2.69 7.74
N LEU A 7 -4.84 -2.46 7.32
CA LEU A 7 -3.79 -3.47 7.38
C LEU A 7 -2.62 -2.93 8.19
N ALA A 8 -2.01 -3.79 8.98
CA ALA A 8 -0.82 -3.45 9.75
C ALA A 8 0.29 -4.42 9.42
N GLY A 9 1.50 -3.92 9.24
CA GLY A 9 2.62 -4.79 8.90
C GLY A 9 3.90 -4.01 8.66
N ARG A 10 4.88 -4.72 8.12
CA ARG A 10 6.21 -4.19 7.84
C ARG A 10 6.37 -3.92 6.35
N ILE A 11 6.91 -2.76 6.03
CA ILE A 11 7.19 -2.37 4.65
C ILE A 11 8.39 -3.15 4.12
N THR A 12 8.23 -3.74 2.94
CA THR A 12 9.33 -4.37 2.21
C THR A 12 9.21 -4.03 0.74
N ARG A 13 10.31 -4.13 0.01
CA ARG A 13 10.35 -3.92 -1.45
C ARG A 13 9.75 -2.58 -1.87
N LEU A 14 10.09 -1.53 -1.14
CA LEU A 14 9.65 -0.19 -1.48
C LEU A 14 10.28 0.24 -2.81
N ALA A 15 9.44 0.67 -3.74
CA ALA A 15 9.87 1.19 -5.02
C ALA A 15 9.12 2.48 -5.32
N THR A 16 9.82 3.46 -5.88
CA THR A 16 9.23 4.72 -6.28
C THR A 16 9.41 4.91 -7.77
N PHE A 17 8.43 5.50 -8.42
CA PHE A 17 8.51 5.76 -9.84
C PHE A 17 7.65 6.97 -10.18
N ARG A 18 7.95 7.57 -11.33
CA ARG A 18 7.20 8.71 -11.81
C ARG A 18 6.40 8.30 -13.04
N VAL A 19 5.11 8.60 -13.01
CA VAL A 19 4.22 8.35 -14.14
C VAL A 19 3.99 9.70 -14.83
N PRO A 20 4.26 9.82 -16.14
CA PRO A 20 3.99 11.06 -16.86
C PRO A 20 2.54 11.48 -16.65
N GLU A 21 2.31 12.76 -16.40
CA GLU A 21 1.00 13.37 -16.15
C GLU A 21 0.36 13.04 -14.80
N PHE A 22 0.84 11.99 -14.11
CA PHE A 22 0.26 11.58 -12.83
C PHE A 22 1.19 11.79 -11.63
N GLY A 23 2.46 12.14 -11.89
CA GLY A 23 3.40 12.47 -10.83
C GLY A 23 4.02 11.25 -10.16
N THR A 24 4.44 11.46 -8.92
CA THR A 24 5.15 10.44 -8.15
C THR A 24 4.21 9.36 -7.65
N ARG A 25 4.65 8.12 -7.77
CA ARG A 25 3.95 6.94 -7.27
C ARG A 25 4.91 6.08 -6.47
N ALA A 26 4.37 5.31 -5.55
CA ALA A 26 5.15 4.35 -4.78
C ALA A 26 4.39 3.03 -4.70
N SER A 27 5.14 1.94 -4.65
CA SER A 27 4.58 0.63 -4.37
C SER A 27 5.46 -0.07 -3.35
N PHE A 28 4.86 -0.92 -2.52
CA PHE A 28 5.59 -1.68 -1.53
C PHE A 28 4.80 -2.93 -1.17
N HIS A 29 5.51 -3.90 -0.61
CA HIS A 29 4.87 -5.06 -0.02
C HIS A 29 4.69 -4.79 1.46
N LEU A 30 3.53 -5.13 2.00
CA LEU A 30 3.26 -5.04 3.43
C LEU A 30 3.18 -6.45 3.98
N GLU A 31 4.17 -6.83 4.78
CA GLU A 31 4.20 -8.13 5.44
C GLU A 31 3.29 -8.09 6.66
N CYS A 32 2.14 -8.74 6.56
CA CYS A 32 1.16 -8.81 7.62
C CYS A 32 1.24 -10.19 8.28
N PRO A 33 1.23 -10.27 9.63
CA PRO A 33 1.27 -11.56 10.31
C PRO A 33 0.12 -12.47 9.90
N GLY A 34 0.42 -13.73 9.63
CA GLY A 34 -0.58 -14.74 9.37
C GLY A 34 -1.24 -14.72 8.00
N ARG A 35 -0.74 -13.92 7.06
CA ARG A 35 -1.28 -13.84 5.70
C ARG A 35 -0.18 -13.53 4.69
N PRO A 36 -0.43 -13.80 3.39
CA PRO A 36 0.51 -13.39 2.35
C PRO A 36 0.70 -11.88 2.32
N PRO A 37 1.88 -11.39 1.89
CA PRO A 37 2.13 -9.96 1.79
C PRO A 37 1.11 -9.27 0.88
N ALA A 38 0.67 -8.09 1.31
CA ALA A 38 -0.21 -7.26 0.50
C ALA A 38 0.65 -6.37 -0.40
N ILE A 39 0.26 -6.25 -1.66
CA ILE A 39 0.91 -5.33 -2.61
C ILE A 39 0.18 -4.00 -2.51
N CYS A 40 0.88 -2.98 -2.01
CA CYS A 40 0.29 -1.67 -1.76
C CYS A 40 0.73 -0.67 -2.81
N ALA A 41 -0.18 0.21 -3.20
CA ALA A 41 0.08 1.27 -4.15
C ALA A 41 -0.34 2.61 -3.55
N VAL A 42 0.51 3.61 -3.72
CA VAL A 42 0.31 4.96 -3.19
C VAL A 42 0.56 5.97 -4.30
N GLY A 43 -0.30 6.98 -4.40
CA GLY A 43 -0.12 8.03 -5.39
C GLY A 43 -0.35 9.42 -4.81
N GLY A 44 -0.02 10.45 -5.60
CA GLY A 44 -0.27 11.84 -5.26
C GLY A 44 0.54 12.34 -4.07
N ASP A 45 -0.06 13.22 -3.29
CA ASP A 45 0.59 13.84 -2.15
C ASP A 45 0.96 12.82 -1.08
N ILE A 46 0.14 11.80 -0.91
CA ILE A 46 0.43 10.71 0.04
C ILE A 46 1.72 10.00 -0.33
N ALA A 47 1.96 9.78 -1.63
CA ALA A 47 3.20 9.14 -2.08
C ALA A 47 4.42 9.98 -1.74
N ARG A 48 4.34 11.30 -1.89
CA ARG A 48 5.45 12.19 -1.55
C ARG A 48 5.76 12.18 -0.07
N GLU A 49 4.76 12.24 0.78
CA GLU A 49 4.94 12.15 2.23
C GLU A 49 5.50 10.78 2.61
N PHE A 50 4.98 9.73 1.99
CA PHE A 50 5.42 8.37 2.25
C PHE A 50 6.92 8.20 1.99
N ILE A 51 7.39 8.65 0.84
CA ILE A 51 8.81 8.55 0.47
C ILE A 51 9.70 9.29 1.45
N THR A 52 9.23 10.43 1.96
CA THR A 52 10.00 11.26 2.89
C THR A 52 10.12 10.63 4.28
N HIS A 53 9.08 9.93 4.74
CA HIS A 53 8.97 9.50 6.14
C HIS A 53 9.14 8.00 6.37
N TYR A 54 9.05 7.17 5.33
CA TYR A 54 9.05 5.71 5.51
C TYR A 54 10.09 5.03 4.63
N CYS A 55 10.56 3.88 5.10
CA CYS A 55 11.51 3.05 4.36
C CYS A 55 11.26 1.57 4.65
N ASP A 56 11.99 0.71 3.94
CA ASP A 56 11.92 -0.73 4.17
C ASP A 56 12.24 -1.04 5.63
N GLY A 57 11.45 -1.91 6.21
CA GLY A 57 11.60 -2.31 7.60
C GLY A 57 10.69 -1.60 8.58
N ASP A 58 10.10 -0.47 8.18
CA ASP A 58 9.20 0.26 9.06
C ASP A 58 7.87 -0.47 9.25
N PHE A 59 7.36 -0.44 10.48
CA PHE A 59 6.04 -0.96 10.79
C PHE A 59 5.01 0.15 10.68
N VAL A 60 4.00 -0.08 9.88
CA VAL A 60 2.97 0.92 9.60
C VAL A 60 1.57 0.31 9.66
N VAL A 61 0.60 1.19 9.82
CA VAL A 61 -0.82 0.86 9.65
C VAL A 61 -1.30 1.63 8.43
N VAL A 62 -1.83 0.91 7.45
CA VAL A 62 -2.35 1.51 6.23
C VAL A 62 -3.86 1.33 6.19
N ARG A 63 -4.54 2.35 5.69
CA ARG A 63 -5.97 2.34 5.47
C ARG A 63 -6.24 2.56 3.99
N GLY A 64 -7.15 1.76 3.45
CA GLY A 64 -7.47 1.84 2.04
C GLY A 64 -8.42 0.73 1.63
N PHE A 65 -8.32 0.31 0.40
CA PHE A 65 -9.22 -0.72 -0.13
C PHE A 65 -8.52 -1.59 -1.16
N HIS A 66 -9.00 -2.83 -1.26
CA HIS A 66 -8.51 -3.77 -2.28
C HIS A 66 -9.08 -3.38 -3.64
N GLU A 67 -8.20 -3.25 -4.63
CA GLU A 67 -8.65 -3.02 -6.00
C GLU A 67 -9.16 -4.33 -6.60
N PRO A 68 -10.30 -4.29 -7.29
CA PRO A 68 -10.80 -5.47 -7.97
C PRO A 68 -9.92 -5.82 -9.18
N ARG A 69 -9.97 -7.07 -9.60
CA ARG A 69 -9.28 -7.51 -10.80
C ARG A 69 -9.80 -6.72 -12.00
N PRO A 70 -8.92 -6.10 -12.82
CA PRO A 70 -9.37 -5.41 -14.02
C PRO A 70 -10.08 -6.37 -14.98
N SER A 71 -11.18 -5.94 -15.57
CA SER A 71 -11.93 -6.75 -16.53
C SER A 71 -11.12 -7.04 -17.80
N THR A 72 -10.11 -6.20 -18.06
CA THR A 72 -9.21 -6.36 -19.21
C THR A 72 -8.09 -7.36 -18.97
N ALA A 73 -7.92 -7.83 -17.72
CA ALA A 73 -6.87 -8.80 -17.42
C ALA A 73 -7.20 -10.14 -18.07
N ALA A 74 -6.19 -10.75 -18.73
CA ALA A 74 -6.34 -12.06 -19.32
C ALA A 74 -6.65 -13.09 -18.23
N ALA A 75 -7.54 -14.03 -18.52
CA ALA A 75 -7.93 -15.06 -17.56
C ALA A 75 -6.75 -15.92 -17.10
N THR A 76 -5.74 -16.05 -17.95
CA THR A 76 -4.52 -16.82 -17.66
C THR A 76 -3.47 -16.04 -16.89
N THR A 77 -3.63 -14.71 -16.78
CA THR A 77 -2.67 -13.86 -16.08
C THR A 77 -2.92 -13.95 -14.56
N PRO A 78 -1.92 -14.34 -13.76
CA PRO A 78 -2.08 -14.34 -12.32
C PRO A 78 -2.34 -12.94 -11.80
N TRP A 79 -3.44 -12.77 -11.08
CA TRP A 79 -3.76 -11.50 -10.45
C TRP A 79 -3.51 -11.61 -8.95
N ARG A 80 -2.58 -10.83 -8.46
CA ARG A 80 -2.24 -10.84 -7.03
C ARG A 80 -3.04 -9.85 -6.21
N GLY A 81 -3.78 -8.98 -6.90
CA GLY A 81 -4.50 -7.91 -6.23
C GLY A 81 -3.59 -6.76 -5.86
N ARG A 82 -4.19 -5.64 -5.58
CA ARG A 82 -3.51 -4.44 -5.07
C ARG A 82 -4.32 -3.86 -3.94
N PHE A 83 -3.61 -3.33 -2.95
CA PHE A 83 -4.24 -2.56 -1.89
C PHE A 83 -3.94 -1.09 -2.15
N ARG A 84 -4.98 -0.31 -2.41
CA ARG A 84 -4.83 1.12 -2.66
C ARG A 84 -4.85 1.87 -1.35
N VAL A 85 -3.74 2.50 -1.03
CA VAL A 85 -3.55 3.16 0.26
C VAL A 85 -4.12 4.57 0.21
N ARG A 86 -4.94 4.91 1.20
CA ARG A 86 -5.48 6.25 1.39
C ARG A 86 -4.86 6.98 2.56
N ASP A 87 -4.35 6.24 3.54
CA ASP A 87 -3.72 6.81 4.72
C ASP A 87 -2.67 5.85 5.25
N ILE A 88 -1.56 6.39 5.74
CA ILE A 88 -0.48 5.63 6.34
C ILE A 88 -0.10 6.30 7.65
N ARG A 89 0.06 5.49 8.69
CA ARG A 89 0.54 5.97 9.99
C ARG A 89 1.58 5.01 10.54
N PRO A 90 2.57 5.52 11.30
CA PRO A 90 3.47 4.63 12.02
C PRO A 90 2.66 3.74 12.98
N ALA A 91 3.04 2.47 13.08
CA ALA A 91 2.32 1.55 13.95
C ALA A 91 2.37 1.99 15.42
N GLU A 92 3.47 2.58 15.84
CA GLU A 92 3.62 3.08 17.21
C GLU A 92 2.62 4.19 17.55
N ASP A 93 2.28 5.06 16.58
CA ASP A 93 1.28 6.11 16.80
C ASP A 93 -0.11 5.52 17.08
N VAL A 94 -0.43 4.43 16.39
CA VAL A 94 -1.72 3.75 16.58
C VAL A 94 -1.76 3.03 17.91
N LEU A 95 -0.65 2.41 18.31
CA LEU A 95 -0.56 1.72 19.60
C LEU A 95 -0.64 2.68 20.76
N LEU A 96 -0.07 3.88 20.63
CA LEU A 96 -0.14 4.90 21.67
C LEU A 96 -1.53 5.53 21.81
N ALA A 97 -2.30 5.52 20.73
CA ALA A 97 -3.65 6.06 20.71
C ALA A 97 -4.70 5.08 21.25
N ALA A 98 -4.34 3.83 21.40
CA ALA A 98 -5.27 2.79 21.83
C ALA A 98 -5.54 2.78 23.33
#